data_1bc1b3621a3bc29acdda8d4f489e3f2e
#
_entry.id   1bc1b3621a3bc29acdda8d4f489e3f2e
#
_cell.length_a   1.000
_cell.length_b   1.000
_cell.length_c   1.000
_cell.angle_alpha   90.00
_cell.angle_beta   90.00
_cell.angle_gamma   90.00
#
_symmetry.space_group_name_H-M   'P 1'
#
loop_
_entity.id
_entity.type
_entity.pdbx_description
1 polymer ?
#
loop_
_entity_poly.entity_id
_entity_poly.type
_entity_poly.pdbx_seq_one_letter_code
_entity_poly.pdbx_strand_id
1 'polypeptide(L)'
;LDEIIRLFGLLREGHNVVDLTADHFRYYWRRYKEWTSSLISGIHAGHYKSATYSDTVTNFLAQKISLIARGGCPPDRWGHGLQVMLEKVAGVALVNKLCAILLMEADFNYMNKWIFGHKAINKMSALGYVAEDQYSQKESMTEDTRLDNRLTMDLSRQLQNPLATMSADADKCYDRINHIIMSFLLLAIIGMIGPVVAMLHPIQSMKFFQ
;
A
#
# COMPACT_ATOMS: atom_id res chain seq x y z
N LEU A 1 -6.60 21.27 12.65
CA LEU A 1 -6.04 21.98 11.49
C LEU A 1 -4.58 22.38 11.76
N ASP A 2 -4.29 22.96 12.92
CA ASP A 2 -2.94 23.43 13.30
C ASP A 2 -1.91 22.30 13.36
N GLU A 3 -2.33 21.12 13.83
CA GLU A 3 -1.47 19.91 13.82
C GLU A 3 -1.17 19.44 12.39
N ILE A 4 -2.14 19.50 11.50
CA ILE A 4 -1.92 19.18 10.07
C ILE A 4 -0.95 20.21 9.47
N ILE A 5 -1.12 21.49 9.75
CA ILE A 5 -0.23 22.56 9.27
C ILE A 5 1.18 22.36 9.83
N ARG A 6 1.30 22.00 11.10
CA ARG A 6 2.58 21.70 11.76
C ARG A 6 3.26 20.49 11.08
N LEU A 7 2.52 19.41 10.81
CA LEU A 7 3.02 18.24 10.07
C LEU A 7 3.50 18.62 8.66
N PHE A 8 2.76 19.47 7.94
CA PHE A 8 3.20 20.00 6.65
C PHE A 8 4.52 20.80 6.74
N GLY A 9 4.71 21.58 7.80
CA GLY A 9 5.95 22.33 8.05
C GLY A 9 7.15 21.43 8.30
N LEU A 10 7.01 20.45 9.19
CA LEU A 10 8.07 19.50 9.55
C LEU A 10 8.52 18.59 8.40
N LEU A 11 7.61 18.29 7.44
CA LEU A 11 7.87 17.38 6.35
C LEU A 11 8.47 18.07 5.10
N ARG A 12 8.46 19.40 5.05
CA ARG A 12 9.07 20.20 3.99
C ARG A 12 10.61 20.12 3.95
N GLU A 13 11.26 19.82 5.05
CA GLU A 13 12.72 19.84 5.19
C GLU A 13 13.43 18.61 4.62
N GLY A 14 12.73 17.57 4.27
CA GLY A 14 13.33 16.37 3.66
C GLY A 14 12.98 16.23 2.18
N HIS A 15 13.88 16.58 1.29
CA HIS A 15 13.75 16.22 -0.12
C HIS A 15 13.73 14.69 -0.28
N ASN A 16 12.52 14.12 -0.23
CA ASN A 16 12.36 12.70 -0.50
C ASN A 16 12.51 12.49 -1.99
N VAL A 17 13.67 12.03 -2.37
CA VAL A 17 13.90 11.58 -3.74
C VAL A 17 13.00 10.38 -4.00
N VAL A 18 11.98 10.57 -4.83
CA VAL A 18 11.04 9.53 -5.26
C VAL A 18 11.65 8.68 -6.37
N ASP A 19 12.97 8.53 -6.37
CA ASP A 19 13.66 7.78 -7.41
C ASP A 19 13.60 6.29 -7.16
N LEU A 20 13.08 5.61 -8.15
CA LEU A 20 13.12 4.16 -8.27
C LEU A 20 14.38 3.80 -9.04
N THR A 21 15.37 3.24 -8.37
CA THR A 21 16.62 2.81 -9.00
C THR A 21 16.44 1.46 -9.69
N ALA A 22 17.36 1.15 -10.62
CA ALA A 22 17.40 -0.17 -11.25
C ALA A 22 17.53 -1.31 -10.23
N ASP A 23 18.31 -1.10 -9.15
CA ASP A 23 18.49 -2.11 -8.11
C ASP A 23 17.20 -2.36 -7.32
N HIS A 24 16.45 -1.31 -7.02
CA HIS A 24 15.13 -1.43 -6.41
C HIS A 24 14.16 -2.20 -7.32
N PHE A 25 14.20 -1.91 -8.61
CA PHE A 25 13.39 -2.61 -9.61
C PHE A 25 13.76 -4.10 -9.67
N ARG A 26 15.05 -4.43 -9.76
CA ARG A 26 15.52 -5.83 -9.75
C ARG A 26 15.13 -6.56 -8.47
N TYR A 27 15.38 -5.93 -7.32
CA TYR A 27 15.07 -6.51 -6.02
C TYR A 27 13.60 -6.91 -5.92
N TYR A 28 12.69 -6.05 -6.38
CA TYR A 28 11.27 -6.31 -6.33
C TYR A 28 10.85 -7.42 -7.30
N TRP A 29 11.15 -7.25 -8.59
CA TRP A 29 10.60 -8.14 -9.62
C TRP A 29 11.22 -9.53 -9.63
N ARG A 30 12.47 -9.72 -9.26
CA ARG A 30 13.08 -11.05 -9.15
C ARG A 30 12.41 -11.93 -8.10
N ARG A 31 11.85 -11.32 -7.05
CA ARG A 31 11.14 -12.01 -5.96
C ARG A 31 9.64 -12.16 -6.21
N TYR A 32 9.11 -11.47 -7.19
CA TYR A 32 7.68 -11.47 -7.47
C TYR A 32 7.25 -12.80 -8.11
N LYS A 33 6.06 -13.31 -7.73
CA LYS A 33 5.52 -14.56 -8.28
C LYS A 33 4.91 -14.30 -9.66
N GLU A 34 5.32 -15.07 -10.68
CA GLU A 34 4.94 -14.85 -12.08
C GLU A 34 3.47 -15.15 -12.39
N TRP A 35 2.87 -16.08 -11.66
CA TRP A 35 1.46 -16.48 -11.81
C TRP A 35 0.45 -15.49 -11.21
N THR A 36 0.90 -14.32 -10.83
CA THR A 36 -0.01 -13.25 -10.45
C THR A 36 -0.77 -12.79 -11.69
N SER A 37 -2.10 -12.74 -11.59
CA SER A 37 -2.99 -12.34 -12.69
C SER A 37 -2.57 -11.01 -13.30
N SER A 38 -2.61 -10.92 -14.63
CA SER A 38 -2.43 -9.67 -15.35
C SER A 38 -3.79 -9.01 -15.60
N LEU A 39 -3.75 -7.70 -15.78
CA LEU A 39 -4.89 -6.92 -16.23
C LEU A 39 -5.09 -6.97 -17.74
N ILE A 40 -6.06 -6.19 -18.20
CA ILE A 40 -6.50 -6.07 -19.61
C ILE A 40 -5.34 -5.71 -20.55
N SER A 41 -4.32 -5.00 -20.05
CA SER A 41 -3.12 -4.66 -20.83
C SER A 41 -2.30 -5.89 -21.27
N GLY A 42 -2.49 -7.04 -20.62
CA GLY A 42 -1.68 -8.23 -20.85
C GLY A 42 -0.23 -8.12 -20.33
N ILE A 43 0.16 -6.98 -19.75
CA ILE A 43 1.49 -6.80 -19.17
C ILE A 43 1.48 -7.34 -17.73
N HIS A 44 2.01 -8.52 -17.55
CA HIS A 44 2.05 -9.17 -16.24
C HIS A 44 3.47 -9.23 -15.65
N ALA A 45 3.55 -9.69 -14.40
CA ALA A 45 4.78 -9.75 -13.62
C ALA A 45 5.97 -10.42 -14.33
N GLY A 46 5.71 -11.45 -15.13
CA GLY A 46 6.76 -12.15 -15.90
C GLY A 46 7.50 -11.24 -16.88
N HIS A 47 6.82 -10.28 -17.52
CA HIS A 47 7.46 -9.32 -18.42
C HIS A 47 8.46 -8.42 -17.66
N TYR A 48 8.06 -7.90 -16.51
CA TYR A 48 8.94 -7.08 -15.67
C TYR A 48 10.09 -7.89 -15.09
N LYS A 49 9.85 -9.16 -14.71
CA LYS A 49 10.89 -10.05 -14.23
C LYS A 49 11.91 -10.35 -15.32
N SER A 50 11.48 -10.64 -16.54
CA SER A 50 12.36 -10.84 -17.70
C SER A 50 13.17 -9.57 -18.00
N ALA A 51 12.57 -8.38 -17.85
CA ALA A 51 13.28 -7.12 -18.01
C ALA A 51 14.48 -6.95 -17.06
N THR A 52 14.46 -7.61 -15.89
CA THR A 52 15.56 -7.52 -14.91
C THR A 52 16.88 -8.17 -15.38
N TYR A 53 16.87 -8.92 -16.46
CA TYR A 53 18.08 -9.53 -17.03
C TYR A 53 18.83 -8.60 -18.00
N SER A 54 18.23 -7.45 -18.36
CA SER A 54 18.86 -6.42 -19.17
C SER A 54 19.03 -5.14 -18.38
N ASP A 55 20.25 -4.64 -18.24
CA ASP A 55 20.55 -3.41 -17.51
C ASP A 55 19.88 -2.19 -18.16
N THR A 56 19.93 -2.12 -19.49
CA THR A 56 19.35 -1.03 -20.25
C THR A 56 17.82 -0.96 -20.04
N VAL A 57 17.15 -2.12 -20.17
CA VAL A 57 15.67 -2.19 -20.01
C VAL A 57 15.28 -1.92 -18.57
N THR A 58 16.02 -2.46 -17.60
CA THR A 58 15.78 -2.22 -16.17
C THR A 58 15.90 -0.74 -15.82
N ASN A 59 16.96 -0.08 -16.26
CA ASN A 59 17.16 1.36 -16.05
C ASN A 59 16.04 2.17 -16.69
N PHE A 60 15.69 1.87 -17.94
CA PHE A 60 14.61 2.55 -18.64
C PHE A 60 13.28 2.43 -17.88
N LEU A 61 12.90 1.23 -17.45
CA LEU A 61 11.63 1.01 -16.73
C LEU A 61 11.63 1.68 -15.36
N ALA A 62 12.73 1.63 -14.63
CA ALA A 62 12.86 2.31 -13.34
C ALA A 62 12.74 3.84 -13.50
N GLN A 63 13.42 4.42 -14.49
CA GLN A 63 13.32 5.84 -14.80
C GLN A 63 11.93 6.24 -15.27
N LYS A 64 11.29 5.43 -16.11
CA LYS A 64 9.90 5.67 -16.57
C LYS A 64 8.94 5.79 -15.39
N ILE A 65 8.99 4.84 -14.44
CA ILE A 65 8.11 4.87 -13.26
C ILE A 65 8.46 6.05 -12.34
N SER A 66 9.74 6.36 -12.18
CA SER A 66 10.17 7.55 -11.43
C SER A 66 9.64 8.84 -12.04
N LEU A 67 9.67 8.95 -13.36
CA LEU A 67 9.14 10.12 -14.09
C LEU A 67 7.63 10.27 -13.90
N ILE A 68 6.88 9.16 -14.01
CA ILE A 68 5.44 9.13 -13.75
C ILE A 68 5.14 9.59 -12.32
N ALA A 69 5.89 9.05 -11.35
CA ALA A 69 5.70 9.41 -9.94
C ALA A 69 6.03 10.88 -9.67
N ARG A 70 7.12 11.41 -10.23
CA ARG A 70 7.49 12.84 -10.06
C ARG A 70 6.51 13.78 -10.73
N GLY A 71 6.12 13.46 -11.96
CA GLY A 71 5.26 14.33 -12.78
C GLY A 71 3.79 14.27 -12.40
N GLY A 72 3.35 13.25 -11.67
CA GLY A 72 1.94 13.04 -11.37
C GLY A 72 1.11 12.74 -12.61
N CYS A 73 1.71 12.17 -13.66
CA CYS A 73 1.08 11.87 -14.94
C CYS A 73 0.97 10.34 -15.13
N PRO A 74 0.02 9.67 -14.46
CA PRO A 74 -0.16 8.23 -14.59
C PRO A 74 -0.64 7.86 -16.00
N PRO A 75 -0.21 6.72 -16.55
CA PRO A 75 -0.74 6.21 -17.81
C PRO A 75 -2.23 5.84 -17.67
N ASP A 76 -3.02 6.05 -18.73
CA ASP A 76 -4.47 5.77 -18.74
C ASP A 76 -4.80 4.33 -18.32
N ARG A 77 -3.95 3.36 -18.67
CA ARG A 77 -4.13 1.96 -18.31
C ARG A 77 -4.14 1.71 -16.79
N TRP A 78 -3.52 2.58 -15.97
CA TRP A 78 -3.58 2.47 -14.51
C TRP A 78 -4.96 2.84 -13.95
N GLY A 79 -5.75 3.60 -14.70
CA GLY A 79 -7.15 3.88 -14.39
C GLY A 79 -8.12 2.75 -14.75
N HIS A 80 -7.62 1.58 -15.14
CA HIS A 80 -8.43 0.40 -15.42
C HIS A 80 -8.21 -0.65 -14.35
N GLY A 81 -9.29 -1.21 -13.80
CA GLY A 81 -9.25 -2.26 -12.80
C GLY A 81 -10.15 -3.43 -13.16
N LEU A 82 -9.69 -4.65 -12.90
CA LEU A 82 -10.52 -5.84 -13.01
C LEU A 82 -11.05 -6.18 -11.63
N GLN A 83 -12.37 -6.16 -11.49
CA GLN A 83 -13.04 -6.53 -10.25
C GLN A 83 -13.39 -8.01 -10.26
N VAL A 84 -12.80 -8.76 -9.33
CA VAL A 84 -13.07 -10.19 -9.15
C VAL A 84 -13.83 -10.39 -7.85
N MET A 85 -14.99 -11.04 -7.94
CA MET A 85 -15.82 -11.37 -6.78
C MET A 85 -15.48 -12.77 -6.28
N LEU A 86 -14.95 -12.88 -5.06
CA LEU A 86 -14.67 -14.15 -4.40
C LEU A 86 -15.75 -14.48 -3.38
N GLU A 87 -16.18 -15.73 -3.36
CA GLU A 87 -17.09 -16.22 -2.33
C GLU A 87 -16.38 -16.27 -0.97
N LYS A 88 -16.96 -15.63 0.05
CA LYS A 88 -16.49 -15.77 1.45
C LYS A 88 -16.85 -17.13 2.05
N VAL A 89 -17.92 -17.73 1.52
CA VAL A 89 -18.36 -19.08 1.90
C VAL A 89 -18.60 -19.84 0.62
N ALA A 90 -17.93 -20.97 0.46
CA ALA A 90 -18.01 -21.79 -0.75
C ALA A 90 -19.47 -22.18 -1.06
N GLY A 91 -19.88 -21.97 -2.32
CA GLY A 91 -21.24 -22.26 -2.79
C GLY A 91 -22.32 -21.23 -2.41
N VAL A 92 -21.94 -20.10 -1.81
CA VAL A 92 -22.87 -19.03 -1.42
C VAL A 92 -22.60 -17.77 -2.22
N ALA A 93 -23.21 -17.63 -3.38
CA ALA A 93 -23.04 -16.50 -4.31
C ALA A 93 -23.95 -15.29 -3.98
N LEU A 94 -24.24 -15.02 -2.71
CA LEU A 94 -24.98 -13.84 -2.30
C LEU A 94 -24.08 -12.62 -2.27
N VAL A 95 -24.54 -11.48 -2.79
CA VAL A 95 -23.74 -10.23 -2.91
C VAL A 95 -23.10 -9.81 -1.59
N ASN A 96 -23.81 -9.93 -0.47
CA ASN A 96 -23.29 -9.63 0.86
C ASN A 96 -22.30 -10.68 1.41
N LYS A 97 -22.16 -11.81 0.73
CA LYS A 97 -21.22 -12.90 1.04
C LYS A 97 -20.06 -12.98 0.04
N LEU A 98 -19.96 -12.00 -0.85
CA LEU A 98 -18.82 -11.88 -1.76
C LEU A 98 -17.79 -10.91 -1.19
N CYS A 99 -16.53 -11.16 -1.53
CA CYS A 99 -15.41 -10.26 -1.30
C CYS A 99 -14.94 -9.74 -2.66
N ALA A 100 -15.07 -8.46 -2.89
CA ALA A 100 -14.54 -7.82 -4.08
C ALA A 100 -13.01 -7.70 -3.95
N ILE A 101 -12.28 -8.26 -4.92
CA ILE A 101 -10.85 -8.06 -5.07
C ILE A 101 -10.62 -7.23 -6.32
N LEU A 102 -9.89 -6.15 -6.16
CA LEU A 102 -9.51 -5.28 -7.26
C LEU A 102 -8.10 -5.64 -7.74
N LEU A 103 -8.01 -6.09 -8.96
CA LEU A 103 -6.74 -6.30 -9.65
C LEU A 103 -6.36 -5.02 -10.39
N MET A 104 -5.15 -4.54 -10.16
CA MET A 104 -4.58 -3.34 -10.77
C MET A 104 -3.31 -3.69 -11.55
N GLU A 105 -2.88 -2.79 -12.44
CA GLU A 105 -1.66 -2.95 -13.21
C GLU A 105 -0.44 -3.25 -12.34
N ALA A 106 0.39 -4.17 -12.79
CA ALA A 106 1.51 -4.68 -12.01
C ALA A 106 2.55 -3.57 -11.67
N ASP A 107 2.82 -2.68 -12.59
CA ASP A 107 3.73 -1.54 -12.37
C ASP A 107 3.12 -0.44 -11.51
N PHE A 108 1.81 -0.26 -11.55
CA PHE A 108 1.10 0.62 -10.62
C PHE A 108 1.22 0.10 -9.18
N ASN A 109 0.97 -1.19 -8.98
CA ASN A 109 1.16 -1.84 -7.69
C ASN A 109 2.62 -1.75 -7.20
N TYR A 110 3.59 -1.89 -8.12
CA TYR A 110 5.01 -1.73 -7.79
C TYR A 110 5.33 -0.32 -7.31
N MET A 111 4.88 0.72 -8.04
CA MET A 111 5.06 2.11 -7.65
C MET A 111 4.48 2.38 -6.27
N ASN A 112 3.23 1.98 -6.05
CA ASN A 112 2.55 2.18 -4.78
C ASN A 112 3.26 1.47 -3.62
N LYS A 113 3.62 0.22 -3.81
CA LYS A 113 4.33 -0.54 -2.79
C LYS A 113 5.69 0.06 -2.43
N TRP A 114 6.41 0.59 -3.42
CA TRP A 114 7.71 1.20 -3.20
C TRP A 114 7.61 2.56 -2.51
N ILE A 115 6.77 3.45 -3.04
CA ILE A 115 6.66 4.84 -2.52
C ILE A 115 5.92 4.86 -1.19
N PHE A 116 4.71 4.30 -1.16
CA PHE A 116 3.85 4.38 0.01
C PHE A 116 4.10 3.25 1.00
N GLY A 117 4.23 2.02 0.52
CA GLY A 117 4.43 0.85 1.37
C GLY A 117 5.84 0.71 1.94
N HIS A 118 6.85 1.32 1.34
CA HIS A 118 8.23 1.21 1.82
C HIS A 118 8.78 2.56 2.27
N LYS A 119 8.87 3.55 1.38
CA LYS A 119 9.48 4.84 1.74
C LYS A 119 8.65 5.64 2.74
N ALA A 120 7.32 5.75 2.52
CA ALA A 120 6.46 6.50 3.43
C ALA A 120 6.38 5.84 4.80
N ILE A 121 6.19 4.53 4.87
CA ILE A 121 6.11 3.80 6.14
C ILE A 121 7.44 3.90 6.90
N ASN A 122 8.59 3.70 6.25
CA ASN A 122 9.89 3.84 6.90
C ASN A 122 10.10 5.26 7.45
N LYS A 123 9.65 6.29 6.72
CA LYS A 123 9.72 7.66 7.20
C LYS A 123 8.81 7.89 8.39
N MET A 124 7.58 7.40 8.35
CA MET A 124 6.64 7.49 9.49
C MET A 124 7.19 6.79 10.72
N SER A 125 7.76 5.60 10.55
CA SER A 125 8.40 4.86 11.64
C SER A 125 9.59 5.62 12.23
N ALA A 126 10.47 6.16 11.38
CA ALA A 126 11.63 6.94 11.82
C ALA A 126 11.22 8.25 12.56
N LEU A 127 10.05 8.80 12.25
CA LEU A 127 9.48 9.98 12.93
C LEU A 127 8.64 9.62 14.17
N GLY A 128 8.52 8.34 14.53
CA GLY A 128 7.73 7.88 15.67
C GLY A 128 6.22 8.00 15.47
N TYR A 129 5.73 8.11 14.23
CA TYR A 129 4.29 8.17 13.94
C TYR A 129 3.62 6.78 13.84
N VAL A 130 4.41 5.72 13.80
CA VAL A 130 3.89 4.35 13.86
C VAL A 130 4.03 3.88 15.29
N ALA A 131 2.91 3.56 15.93
CA ALA A 131 2.90 3.08 17.30
C ALA A 131 3.63 1.73 17.43
N GLU A 132 4.37 1.53 18.53
CA GLU A 132 5.15 0.31 18.77
C GLU A 132 4.26 -0.94 18.88
N ASP A 133 3.03 -0.77 19.34
CA ASP A 133 2.01 -1.82 19.49
C ASP A 133 1.20 -2.06 18.19
N GLN A 134 1.59 -1.46 17.06
CA GLN A 134 0.97 -1.68 15.76
C GLN A 134 1.54 -2.93 15.09
N TYR A 135 0.87 -4.07 15.25
CA TYR A 135 1.31 -5.37 14.71
C TYR A 135 1.12 -5.57 13.20
N SER A 136 0.50 -4.63 12.48
CA SER A 136 0.40 -4.66 11.02
C SER A 136 1.65 -4.13 10.31
N GLN A 137 2.81 -4.21 10.96
CA GLN A 137 4.08 -3.74 10.44
C GLN A 137 4.94 -4.88 9.91
N LYS A 138 6.00 -4.48 9.19
CA LYS A 138 7.06 -5.39 8.78
C LYS A 138 7.73 -5.98 10.04
N GLU A 139 8.00 -7.28 10.02
CA GLU A 139 8.64 -8.04 11.11
C GLU A 139 7.71 -8.38 12.28
N SER A 140 6.45 -7.94 12.26
CA SER A 140 5.42 -8.38 13.22
C SER A 140 4.55 -9.48 12.63
N MET A 141 4.11 -10.40 13.48
CA MET A 141 3.25 -11.52 13.09
C MET A 141 1.92 -11.46 13.84
N THR A 142 0.90 -12.09 13.30
CA THR A 142 -0.41 -12.22 13.97
C THR A 142 -0.29 -12.96 15.30
N GLU A 143 0.69 -13.85 15.39
CA GLU A 143 1.04 -14.60 16.59
C GLU A 143 1.53 -13.70 17.72
N ASP A 144 2.25 -12.62 17.41
CA ASP A 144 2.74 -11.66 18.40
C ASP A 144 1.56 -10.97 19.11
N THR A 145 0.55 -10.53 18.34
CA THR A 145 -0.70 -9.97 18.91
C THR A 145 -1.44 -10.96 19.80
N ARG A 146 -1.48 -12.24 19.40
CA ARG A 146 -2.12 -13.30 20.19
C ARG A 146 -1.36 -13.57 21.47
N LEU A 147 -0.03 -13.56 21.40
CA LEU A 147 0.83 -13.77 22.54
C LEU A 147 0.66 -12.64 23.55
N ASP A 148 0.74 -11.39 23.11
CA ASP A 148 0.57 -10.22 23.98
C ASP A 148 -0.80 -10.20 24.67
N ASN A 149 -1.86 -10.47 23.92
CA ASN A 149 -3.21 -10.58 24.51
C ASN A 149 -3.28 -11.68 25.58
N ARG A 150 -2.66 -12.83 25.32
CA ARG A 150 -2.62 -13.95 26.26
C ARG A 150 -1.82 -13.61 27.51
N LEU A 151 -0.62 -13.05 27.34
CA LEU A 151 0.23 -12.65 28.46
C LEU A 151 -0.45 -11.56 29.31
N THR A 152 -1.11 -10.60 28.69
CA THR A 152 -1.88 -9.56 29.38
C THR A 152 -3.03 -10.15 30.20
N MET A 153 -3.77 -11.11 29.64
CA MET A 153 -4.84 -11.79 30.36
C MET A 153 -4.30 -12.63 31.54
N ASP A 154 -3.21 -13.35 31.32
CA ASP A 154 -2.62 -14.21 32.36
C ASP A 154 -2.01 -13.36 33.48
N LEU A 155 -1.34 -12.27 33.18
CA LEU A 155 -0.81 -11.31 34.13
C LEU A 155 -1.94 -10.70 34.98
N SER A 156 -3.03 -10.26 34.33
CA SER A 156 -4.20 -9.72 35.02
C SER A 156 -4.81 -10.74 36.01
N ARG A 157 -4.91 -12.00 35.60
CA ARG A 157 -5.39 -13.08 36.48
C ARG A 157 -4.46 -13.33 37.67
N GLN A 158 -3.15 -13.35 37.43
CA GLN A 158 -2.16 -13.57 38.51
C GLN A 158 -2.16 -12.42 39.51
N LEU A 159 -2.29 -11.18 39.03
CA LEU A 159 -2.32 -10.00 39.87
C LEU A 159 -3.71 -9.72 40.47
N GLN A 160 -4.71 -10.52 40.13
CA GLN A 160 -6.13 -10.30 40.50
C GLN A 160 -6.64 -8.90 40.12
N ASN A 161 -6.10 -8.29 39.06
CA ASN A 161 -6.52 -6.98 38.56
C ASN A 161 -7.67 -7.15 37.57
N PRO A 162 -8.73 -6.32 37.66
CA PRO A 162 -9.78 -6.33 36.68
C PRO A 162 -9.26 -5.92 35.31
N LEU A 163 -9.60 -6.71 34.29
CA LEU A 163 -9.25 -6.42 32.88
C LEU A 163 -10.50 -6.42 32.02
N ALA A 164 -10.71 -5.36 31.27
CA ALA A 164 -11.73 -5.30 30.23
C ALA A 164 -11.03 -5.20 28.84
N THR A 165 -11.36 -6.11 27.95
CA THR A 165 -10.85 -6.09 26.57
C THR A 165 -12.00 -5.74 25.62
N MET A 166 -11.74 -4.84 24.67
CA MET A 166 -12.68 -4.49 23.61
C MET A 166 -12.07 -4.89 22.26
N SER A 167 -12.81 -5.68 21.48
CA SER A 167 -12.47 -5.96 20.08
C SER A 167 -13.40 -5.18 19.19
N ALA A 168 -12.86 -4.40 18.27
CA ALA A 168 -13.63 -3.65 17.29
C ALA A 168 -13.14 -3.99 15.88
N ASP A 169 -14.05 -4.32 14.99
CA ASP A 169 -13.80 -4.51 13.56
C ASP A 169 -14.63 -3.48 12.78
N ALA A 170 -13.95 -2.77 11.87
CA ALA A 170 -14.61 -1.74 11.08
C ALA A 170 -15.23 -2.35 9.82
N ASP A 171 -16.55 -2.33 9.72
CA ASP A 171 -17.26 -2.76 8.51
C ASP A 171 -16.85 -1.91 7.32
N LYS A 172 -16.40 -2.57 6.25
CA LYS A 172 -15.95 -1.94 4.98
C LYS A 172 -14.92 -0.81 5.20
N CYS A 173 -13.97 -1.04 6.09
CA CYS A 173 -12.98 -0.05 6.51
C CYS A 173 -12.34 0.69 5.32
N TYR A 174 -11.90 -0.04 4.30
CA TYR A 174 -11.24 0.56 3.12
C TYR A 174 -12.17 1.39 2.24
N ASP A 175 -13.45 1.02 2.15
CA ASP A 175 -14.45 1.75 1.36
C ASP A 175 -14.88 3.07 2.02
N ARG A 176 -14.56 3.24 3.30
CA ARG A 176 -14.91 4.43 4.10
C ARG A 176 -13.77 5.43 4.24
N ILE A 177 -12.62 5.16 3.64
CA ILE A 177 -11.49 6.09 3.68
C ILE A 177 -11.85 7.36 2.91
N ASN A 178 -11.79 8.51 3.59
CA ASN A 178 -11.98 9.79 2.94
C ASN A 178 -10.75 10.14 2.09
N HIS A 179 -10.90 10.09 0.77
CA HIS A 179 -9.82 10.31 -0.18
C HIS A 179 -9.18 11.70 -0.06
N ILE A 180 -9.95 12.72 0.33
CA ILE A 180 -9.43 14.08 0.52
C ILE A 180 -8.48 14.11 1.71
N ILE A 181 -8.91 13.59 2.86
CA ILE A 181 -8.07 13.52 4.06
C ILE A 181 -6.83 12.66 3.79
N MET A 182 -7.00 11.52 3.12
CA MET A 182 -5.88 10.65 2.74
C MET A 182 -4.89 11.39 1.83
N SER A 183 -5.36 12.19 0.87
CA SER A 183 -4.51 12.99 -0.01
C SER A 183 -3.63 13.96 0.77
N PHE A 184 -4.21 14.66 1.74
CA PHE A 184 -3.46 15.58 2.59
C PHE A 184 -2.43 14.86 3.46
N LEU A 185 -2.80 13.74 4.07
CA LEU A 185 -1.89 12.94 4.89
C LEU A 185 -0.72 12.41 4.06
N LEU A 186 -1.00 11.85 2.88
CA LEU A 186 0.04 11.34 1.98
C LEU A 186 0.95 12.47 1.49
N LEU A 187 0.38 13.63 1.15
CA LEU A 187 1.17 14.80 0.76
C LEU A 187 2.08 15.26 1.90
N ALA A 188 1.56 15.28 3.12
CA ALA A 188 2.35 15.62 4.30
C ALA A 188 3.51 14.63 4.50
N ILE A 189 3.27 13.32 4.37
CA ILE A 189 4.29 12.29 4.57
C ILE A 189 5.33 12.28 3.44
N ILE A 190 4.88 12.33 2.18
CA ILE A 190 5.76 12.23 1.00
C ILE A 190 6.47 13.57 0.73
N GLY A 191 5.81 14.70 0.99
CA GLY A 191 6.34 16.03 0.72
C GLY A 191 6.34 16.43 -0.76
N MET A 192 5.78 15.61 -1.65
CA MET A 192 5.71 15.86 -3.09
C MET A 192 4.32 15.52 -3.62
N ILE A 193 3.76 16.43 -4.41
CA ILE A 193 2.42 16.25 -4.98
C ILE A 193 2.37 15.18 -6.09
N GLY A 194 3.41 15.07 -6.88
CA GLY A 194 3.46 14.14 -8.03
C GLY A 194 3.12 12.70 -7.68
N PRO A 195 3.78 12.07 -6.70
CA PRO A 195 3.48 10.70 -6.29
C PRO A 195 2.04 10.52 -5.79
N VAL A 196 1.53 11.51 -5.05
CA VAL A 196 0.16 11.47 -4.52
C VAL A 196 -0.85 11.50 -5.66
N VAL A 197 -0.66 12.37 -6.64
CA VAL A 197 -1.49 12.44 -7.84
C VAL A 197 -1.36 11.16 -8.67
N ALA A 198 -0.14 10.67 -8.90
CA ALA A 198 0.10 9.44 -9.67
C ALA A 198 -0.59 8.21 -9.06
N MET A 199 -0.80 8.19 -7.74
CA MET A 199 -1.53 7.13 -7.06
C MET A 199 -3.04 7.36 -7.05
N LEU A 200 -3.48 8.56 -6.64
CA LEU A 200 -4.90 8.80 -6.38
C LEU A 200 -5.72 9.02 -7.64
N HIS A 201 -5.16 9.68 -8.65
CA HIS A 201 -5.89 9.93 -9.89
C HIS A 201 -6.38 8.65 -10.57
N PRO A 202 -5.55 7.60 -10.77
CA PRO A 202 -6.03 6.33 -11.30
C PRO A 202 -7.10 5.69 -10.45
N ILE A 203 -6.98 5.73 -9.11
CA ILE A 203 -7.94 5.12 -8.19
C ILE A 203 -9.30 5.85 -8.26
N GLN A 204 -9.29 7.18 -8.28
CA GLN A 204 -10.50 8.00 -8.30
C GLN A 204 -11.24 7.96 -9.64
N SER A 205 -10.51 7.81 -10.74
CA SER A 205 -11.05 7.74 -12.11
C SER A 205 -11.20 6.31 -12.63
N MET A 206 -11.05 5.31 -11.77
CA MET A 206 -10.96 3.90 -12.18
C MET A 206 -12.21 3.39 -12.86
N LYS A 207 -12.02 2.81 -14.02
CA LYS A 207 -13.04 2.06 -14.76
C LYS A 207 -12.92 0.59 -14.43
N PHE A 208 -14.01 0.01 -13.96
CA PHE A 208 -14.05 -1.40 -13.59
C PHE A 208 -14.55 -2.24 -14.77
N PHE A 209 -13.85 -3.34 -14.99
CA PHE A 209 -14.28 -4.41 -15.89
C PHE A 209 -14.63 -5.63 -15.03
N GLN A 210 -15.71 -6.27 -15.36
CA GLN A 210 -16.21 -7.49 -14.71
C GLN A 210 -16.04 -8.68 -15.62
#